data_0a259b34e40eeedc3c4ee4bb4b523819
#
_entry.id   0a259b34e40eeedc3c4ee4bb4b523819
#
_cell.length_a   1.000
_cell.length_b   1.000
_cell.length_c   1.000
_cell.angle_alpha   90.00
_cell.angle_beta   90.00
_cell.angle_gamma   90.00
#
_symmetry.space_group_name_H-M   'P 1'
#
loop_
_entity.id
_entity.type
_entity.pdbx_description
1 polymer ?
#
loop_
_entity_poly.entity_id
_entity_poly.type
_entity_poly.pdbx_seq_one_letter_code
_entity_poly.pdbx_strand_id
1 'polypeptide(L)'
;MLAGTVTGLRPPAALALDNGAARTPPMGWNSWNSFGCNINEALIRQSADAIVASGMRDAGYQYVVVDDCWFNPNRDAAGNLQGDPGRFPSGMKALGDYLHGKGLKFGLYQVPVDRTCAQYFGSYPGATGSQGHEAQDARQFAAWGVDFLKYDWCSPNGTIDQQVATFARMRDALAATGRPIVYSINPNSIHAKTGPQRNWGDVANMWRTTEDITNAWDTGQTNGYPMGIQNIINVTVPLAGYARPGAFNDPDMMEVGRGGMTDTEMRSHFAMWAVLAAPLIAGNDVRSQSAATQSILTNRNLIAINQDGLGLQAAQVSFDGTRRVLAKPLANGDVAVALFNQGSATTTISTTAAAVGKTGTSFTLLDAWTNATSTTGGAISASVPAHGTAVYRVSGGGTTTPPPPTSGALVSAASGRCLDVPQSNTANGTQPVIWDCNGGANQRWNISGDTLQALGKCLDAPLNATPGAKAQIWDCNGGANQRWSRNADGTIRALQSGLCLDVNGAATGNGTTVILWTCTAAANQRWTIR
;
A
#
# COMPACT_ATOMS: atom_id res chain seq x y z
N MET A 1 4.13 1.05 53.95
CA MET A 1 3.42 0.43 52.82
C MET A 1 3.51 1.41 51.67
N LEU A 2 4.39 1.15 50.72
CA LEU A 2 4.52 1.94 49.50
C LEU A 2 3.58 1.34 48.45
N ALA A 3 2.58 2.13 48.02
CA ALA A 3 1.71 1.78 46.91
C ALA A 3 2.47 1.99 45.60
N GLY A 4 2.85 0.91 44.93
CA GLY A 4 3.43 0.95 43.60
C GLY A 4 2.36 1.25 42.55
N THR A 5 2.46 2.36 41.86
CA THR A 5 1.67 2.68 40.69
C THR A 5 2.09 1.79 39.53
N VAL A 6 1.25 0.84 39.15
CA VAL A 6 1.38 0.07 37.91
C VAL A 6 1.03 1.02 36.76
N THR A 7 2.04 1.54 36.08
CA THR A 7 1.87 2.23 34.79
C THR A 7 1.51 1.18 33.74
N GLY A 8 0.23 1.13 33.35
CA GLY A 8 -0.23 0.30 32.26
C GLY A 8 0.48 0.69 30.96
N LEU A 9 1.27 -0.23 30.42
CA LEU A 9 1.86 -0.14 29.08
C LEU A 9 0.71 -0.09 28.08
N ARG A 10 0.54 1.06 27.42
CA ARG A 10 -0.28 1.14 26.19
C ARG A 10 0.33 0.22 25.15
N PRO A 11 -0.44 -0.67 24.50
CA PRO A 11 0.07 -1.36 23.32
C PRO A 11 0.43 -0.28 22.28
N PRO A 12 1.63 -0.33 21.67
CA PRO A 12 2.03 0.63 20.67
C PRO A 12 1.06 0.53 19.48
N ALA A 13 0.67 1.70 18.93
CA ALA A 13 0.05 1.75 17.61
C ALA A 13 0.92 0.92 16.66
N ALA A 14 0.31 0.15 15.73
CA ALA A 14 1.06 -0.67 14.79
C ALA A 14 2.09 0.22 14.07
N LEU A 15 3.34 0.15 14.53
CA LEU A 15 4.44 0.98 14.04
C LEU A 15 4.87 0.40 12.68
N ALA A 16 5.27 1.28 11.75
CA ALA A 16 6.06 0.85 10.61
C ALA A 16 7.31 0.15 11.14
N LEU A 17 7.83 -0.84 10.39
CA LEU A 17 9.09 -1.48 10.73
C LEU A 17 10.19 -0.39 10.83
N ASP A 18 10.63 -0.09 12.05
CA ASP A 18 11.59 0.98 12.32
C ASP A 18 13.02 0.45 12.24
N ASN A 19 13.40 0.09 11.01
CA ASN A 19 14.77 -0.32 10.69
C ASN A 19 15.56 0.77 9.95
N GLY A 20 15.04 2.00 9.90
CA GLY A 20 15.64 3.13 9.18
C GLY A 20 15.53 3.09 7.66
N ALA A 21 14.96 2.02 7.08
CA ALA A 21 14.81 1.83 5.64
C ALA A 21 13.44 2.31 5.13
N ALA A 22 13.31 2.46 3.82
CA ALA A 22 12.06 2.77 3.11
C ALA A 22 11.30 3.96 3.70
N ARG A 23 11.99 5.08 3.97
CA ARG A 23 11.30 6.31 4.45
C ARG A 23 10.37 6.91 3.40
N THR A 24 10.65 6.65 2.14
CA THR A 24 9.81 6.85 0.96
C THR A 24 9.68 5.53 0.21
N PRO A 25 8.71 5.37 -0.71
CA PRO A 25 8.57 4.12 -1.46
C PRO A 25 9.88 3.75 -2.16
N PRO A 26 10.37 2.49 -2.04
CA PRO A 26 11.58 2.07 -2.74
C PRO A 26 11.47 2.23 -4.26
N MET A 27 12.56 2.67 -4.89
CA MET A 27 12.66 2.77 -6.35
C MET A 27 13.84 1.94 -6.85
N GLY A 28 13.61 1.14 -7.89
CA GLY A 28 14.64 0.25 -8.40
C GLY A 28 14.22 -0.53 -9.64
N TRP A 29 14.89 -1.64 -9.84
CA TRP A 29 14.65 -2.58 -10.93
C TRP A 29 14.73 -4.01 -10.39
N ASN A 30 13.93 -4.90 -10.97
CA ASN A 30 13.89 -6.32 -10.63
C ASN A 30 14.00 -7.16 -11.90
N SER A 31 14.77 -8.24 -11.85
CA SER A 31 15.08 -9.07 -13.02
C SER A 31 13.95 -9.99 -13.48
N TRP A 32 12.93 -10.27 -12.61
CA TRP A 32 12.00 -11.38 -12.84
C TRP A 32 11.16 -11.25 -14.11
N ASN A 33 10.40 -10.16 -14.22
CA ASN A 33 9.39 -10.07 -15.26
C ASN A 33 9.96 -10.09 -16.69
N SER A 34 11.19 -9.62 -16.90
CA SER A 34 11.86 -9.67 -18.21
C SER A 34 12.67 -10.94 -18.44
N PHE A 35 13.18 -11.57 -17.39
CA PHE A 35 14.21 -12.61 -17.56
C PHE A 35 13.88 -13.94 -16.87
N GLY A 36 12.98 -13.95 -15.89
CA GLY A 36 12.72 -15.16 -15.09
C GLY A 36 14.03 -15.74 -14.55
N CYS A 37 14.23 -17.05 -14.73
CA CYS A 37 15.49 -17.74 -14.39
C CYS A 37 16.61 -17.54 -15.41
N ASN A 38 16.41 -16.81 -16.51
CA ASN A 38 17.46 -16.56 -17.50
C ASN A 38 18.34 -15.35 -17.10
N ILE A 39 18.98 -15.46 -15.96
CA ILE A 39 19.82 -14.41 -15.36
C ILE A 39 21.25 -14.91 -15.15
N ASN A 40 22.19 -14.00 -15.21
CA ASN A 40 23.59 -14.21 -14.87
C ASN A 40 24.25 -12.90 -14.44
N GLU A 41 25.46 -12.99 -13.92
CA GLU A 41 26.24 -11.85 -13.44
C GLU A 41 26.42 -10.76 -14.51
N ALA A 42 26.71 -11.15 -15.74
CA ALA A 42 26.92 -10.21 -16.84
C ALA A 42 25.65 -9.42 -17.16
N LEU A 43 24.47 -10.08 -17.19
CA LEU A 43 23.19 -9.44 -17.39
C LEU A 43 22.89 -8.43 -16.29
N ILE A 44 23.08 -8.80 -15.02
CA ILE A 44 22.82 -7.89 -13.89
C ILE A 44 23.75 -6.67 -13.94
N ARG A 45 25.05 -6.87 -14.22
CA ARG A 45 26.02 -5.77 -14.38
C ARG A 45 25.63 -4.83 -15.54
N GLN A 46 25.25 -5.38 -16.70
CA GLN A 46 24.79 -4.60 -17.85
C GLN A 46 23.50 -3.81 -17.53
N SER A 47 22.58 -4.41 -16.79
CA SER A 47 21.34 -3.72 -16.36
C SER A 47 21.66 -2.57 -15.39
N ALA A 48 22.59 -2.78 -14.46
CA ALA A 48 23.05 -1.74 -13.55
C ALA A 48 23.74 -0.58 -14.31
N ASP A 49 24.60 -0.90 -15.28
CA ASP A 49 25.23 0.11 -16.14
C ASP A 49 24.20 0.91 -16.95
N ALA A 50 23.17 0.24 -17.48
CA ALA A 50 22.08 0.89 -18.21
C ALA A 50 21.24 1.80 -17.31
N ILE A 51 20.94 1.41 -16.07
CA ILE A 51 20.24 2.24 -15.07
C ILE A 51 21.03 3.53 -14.81
N VAL A 52 22.36 3.44 -14.70
CA VAL A 52 23.22 4.62 -14.52
C VAL A 52 23.26 5.47 -15.80
N ALA A 53 23.52 4.85 -16.95
CA ALA A 53 23.68 5.54 -18.23
C ALA A 53 22.40 6.24 -18.72
N SER A 54 21.22 5.67 -18.44
CA SER A 54 19.93 6.26 -18.80
C SER A 54 19.46 7.39 -17.87
N GLY A 55 20.19 7.68 -16.77
CA GLY A 55 19.79 8.65 -15.76
C GLY A 55 18.72 8.15 -14.79
N MET A 56 18.29 6.90 -14.86
CA MET A 56 17.32 6.33 -13.92
C MET A 56 17.84 6.36 -12.47
N ARG A 57 19.15 6.04 -12.24
CA ARG A 57 19.76 6.18 -10.91
C ARG A 57 19.57 7.60 -10.34
N ASP A 58 19.84 8.62 -11.16
CA ASP A 58 19.76 10.03 -10.75
C ASP A 58 18.31 10.51 -10.61
N ALA A 59 17.36 9.78 -11.21
CA ALA A 59 15.93 9.95 -11.00
C ALA A 59 15.42 9.26 -9.71
N GLY A 60 16.26 8.41 -9.05
CA GLY A 60 15.93 7.77 -7.79
C GLY A 60 15.88 6.24 -7.81
N TYR A 61 16.07 5.58 -8.95
CA TYR A 61 16.09 4.12 -9.08
C TYR A 61 17.42 3.57 -8.53
N GLN A 62 17.44 3.26 -7.26
CA GLN A 62 18.66 2.86 -6.56
C GLN A 62 18.80 1.34 -6.40
N TYR A 63 17.71 0.60 -6.24
CA TYR A 63 17.75 -0.83 -5.96
C TYR A 63 17.88 -1.64 -7.26
N VAL A 64 18.84 -2.58 -7.30
CA VAL A 64 18.96 -3.62 -8.33
C VAL A 64 18.69 -4.95 -7.65
N VAL A 65 17.50 -5.51 -7.89
CA VAL A 65 17.03 -6.73 -7.24
C VAL A 65 17.25 -7.91 -8.18
N VAL A 66 18.12 -8.83 -7.77
CA VAL A 66 18.29 -10.14 -8.43
C VAL A 66 17.23 -11.07 -7.86
N ASP A 67 16.25 -11.41 -8.68
CA ASP A 67 15.11 -12.23 -8.31
C ASP A 67 15.46 -13.73 -8.23
N ASP A 68 14.52 -14.64 -8.20
CA ASP A 68 14.68 -16.08 -8.06
C ASP A 68 15.75 -16.68 -9.02
N CYS A 69 16.25 -17.87 -8.74
CA CYS A 69 17.22 -18.61 -9.56
C CYS A 69 18.67 -18.07 -9.55
N TRP A 70 19.05 -17.22 -8.58
CA TRP A 70 20.45 -16.75 -8.46
C TRP A 70 21.38 -17.73 -7.74
N PHE A 71 20.85 -18.64 -6.94
CA PHE A 71 21.58 -19.50 -6.03
C PHE A 71 21.96 -20.84 -6.65
N ASN A 72 23.01 -21.46 -6.09
CA ASN A 72 23.31 -22.87 -6.32
C ASN A 72 22.13 -23.73 -5.85
N PRO A 73 21.73 -24.78 -6.57
CA PRO A 73 20.67 -25.69 -6.13
C PRO A 73 20.85 -26.32 -4.75
N ASN A 74 22.06 -26.29 -4.22
CA ASN A 74 22.41 -26.82 -2.90
C ASN A 74 23.10 -25.76 -2.04
N ARG A 75 22.84 -25.80 -0.75
CA ARG A 75 23.64 -25.09 0.25
C ARG A 75 25.03 -25.73 0.36
N ASP A 76 26.03 -25.01 0.87
CA ASP A 76 27.34 -25.56 1.14
C ASP A 76 27.32 -26.53 2.36
N ALA A 77 28.45 -27.15 2.66
CA ALA A 77 28.59 -28.10 3.78
C ALA A 77 28.32 -27.46 5.16
N ALA A 78 28.40 -26.13 5.28
CA ALA A 78 28.08 -25.37 6.48
C ALA A 78 26.62 -24.88 6.49
N GLY A 79 25.83 -25.19 5.45
CA GLY A 79 24.44 -24.78 5.30
C GLY A 79 24.27 -23.37 4.71
N ASN A 80 25.31 -22.72 4.21
CA ASN A 80 25.23 -21.39 3.63
C ASN A 80 24.66 -21.43 2.21
N LEU A 81 23.93 -20.38 1.84
CA LEU A 81 23.57 -20.12 0.46
C LEU A 81 24.82 -19.79 -0.37
N GLN A 82 24.79 -20.11 -1.65
CA GLN A 82 25.83 -19.79 -2.61
C GLN A 82 25.21 -19.23 -3.87
N GLY A 83 25.85 -18.27 -4.53
CA GLY A 83 25.53 -17.94 -5.91
C GLY A 83 25.79 -19.18 -6.81
N ASP A 84 24.94 -19.37 -7.82
CA ASP A 84 25.19 -20.39 -8.84
C ASP A 84 26.54 -20.10 -9.52
N PRO A 85 27.54 -21.01 -9.44
CA PRO A 85 28.90 -20.71 -9.92
C PRO A 85 28.98 -20.57 -11.44
N GLY A 86 28.04 -21.14 -12.19
CA GLY A 86 27.94 -20.97 -13.63
C GLY A 86 27.35 -19.62 -14.04
N ARG A 87 26.45 -19.08 -13.21
CA ARG A 87 25.74 -17.83 -13.48
C ARG A 87 26.39 -16.63 -12.80
N PHE A 88 26.88 -16.80 -11.58
CA PHE A 88 27.51 -15.75 -10.75
C PHE A 88 28.92 -16.18 -10.31
N PRO A 89 29.87 -16.32 -11.26
CA PRO A 89 31.19 -16.89 -10.99
C PRO A 89 32.03 -16.06 -10.01
N SER A 90 31.82 -14.75 -9.91
CA SER A 90 32.51 -13.89 -8.95
C SER A 90 31.89 -13.94 -7.54
N GLY A 91 30.71 -14.56 -7.40
CA GLY A 91 29.92 -14.64 -6.17
C GLY A 91 29.10 -13.39 -5.87
N MET A 92 28.11 -13.55 -4.97
CA MET A 92 27.10 -12.51 -4.70
C MET A 92 27.69 -11.28 -4.01
N LYS A 93 28.72 -11.47 -3.17
CA LYS A 93 29.43 -10.32 -2.56
C LYS A 93 30.10 -9.42 -3.59
N ALA A 94 30.79 -10.00 -4.55
CA ALA A 94 31.47 -9.24 -5.61
C ALA A 94 30.47 -8.49 -6.51
N LEU A 95 29.28 -9.07 -6.74
CA LEU A 95 28.20 -8.40 -7.43
C LEU A 95 27.67 -7.22 -6.59
N GLY A 96 27.44 -7.41 -5.28
CA GLY A 96 27.03 -6.34 -4.37
C GLY A 96 28.04 -5.19 -4.35
N ASP A 97 29.35 -5.48 -4.22
CA ASP A 97 30.41 -4.48 -4.26
C ASP A 97 30.43 -3.70 -5.60
N TYR A 98 30.17 -4.38 -6.72
CA TYR A 98 30.06 -3.73 -8.03
C TYR A 98 28.87 -2.74 -8.07
N LEU A 99 27.70 -3.16 -7.60
CA LEU A 99 26.50 -2.30 -7.58
C LEU A 99 26.73 -1.08 -6.67
N HIS A 100 27.30 -1.28 -5.48
CA HIS A 100 27.65 -0.19 -4.57
C HIS A 100 28.67 0.77 -5.20
N GLY A 101 29.65 0.26 -5.93
CA GLY A 101 30.61 1.08 -6.68
C GLY A 101 29.97 1.94 -7.77
N LYS A 102 28.76 1.62 -8.22
CA LYS A 102 27.96 2.42 -9.16
C LYS A 102 26.99 3.38 -8.45
N GLY A 103 27.00 3.42 -7.11
CA GLY A 103 26.02 4.19 -6.32
C GLY A 103 24.61 3.58 -6.33
N LEU A 104 24.52 2.28 -6.59
CA LEU A 104 23.31 1.48 -6.56
C LEU A 104 23.28 0.62 -5.29
N LYS A 105 22.11 0.08 -4.97
CA LYS A 105 21.88 -0.79 -3.82
C LYS A 105 21.56 -2.20 -4.29
N PHE A 106 22.03 -3.18 -3.54
CA PHE A 106 21.92 -4.59 -3.90
C PHE A 106 20.70 -5.24 -3.27
N GLY A 107 19.83 -5.84 -4.09
CA GLY A 107 18.68 -6.61 -3.65
C GLY A 107 18.78 -8.08 -4.05
N LEU A 108 18.23 -8.94 -3.19
CA LEU A 108 18.12 -10.38 -3.44
C LEU A 108 16.70 -10.88 -3.17
N TYR A 109 16.42 -12.04 -3.72
CA TYR A 109 15.18 -12.81 -3.54
C TYR A 109 15.42 -14.01 -2.63
N GLN A 110 14.44 -14.33 -1.76
CA GLN A 110 14.39 -15.57 -0.99
C GLN A 110 12.94 -15.85 -0.53
N VAL A 111 12.70 -16.97 0.17
CA VAL A 111 11.39 -17.42 0.63
C VAL A 111 11.44 -17.97 2.06
N PRO A 112 10.32 -17.95 2.81
CA PRO A 112 10.25 -18.48 4.19
C PRO A 112 10.10 -19.99 4.31
N VAL A 113 9.95 -20.71 3.20
CA VAL A 113 9.76 -22.16 3.11
C VAL A 113 11.03 -22.85 2.61
N ASP A 114 10.99 -24.16 2.41
CA ASP A 114 12.13 -24.96 1.97
C ASP A 114 12.53 -24.73 0.51
N ARG A 115 11.56 -24.34 -0.35
CA ARG A 115 11.75 -24.14 -1.80
C ARG A 115 11.34 -22.75 -2.23
N THR A 116 12.14 -22.13 -3.08
CA THR A 116 11.76 -20.91 -3.77
C THR A 116 10.60 -21.17 -4.74
N CYS A 117 9.97 -20.11 -5.26
CA CYS A 117 8.86 -20.29 -6.19
C CYS A 117 9.28 -21.04 -7.44
N ALA A 118 10.44 -20.71 -8.03
CA ALA A 118 10.96 -21.45 -9.18
C ALA A 118 11.25 -22.92 -8.87
N GLN A 119 11.73 -23.22 -7.66
CA GLN A 119 11.96 -24.60 -7.22
C GLN A 119 10.64 -25.34 -6.93
N TYR A 120 9.65 -24.66 -6.35
CA TYR A 120 8.33 -25.22 -6.07
C TYR A 120 7.59 -25.61 -7.35
N PHE A 121 7.63 -24.73 -8.37
CA PHE A 121 7.02 -24.99 -9.68
C PHE A 121 7.90 -25.81 -10.65
N GLY A 122 9.10 -26.23 -10.22
CA GLY A 122 9.98 -27.10 -11.00
C GLY A 122 10.72 -26.42 -12.16
N SER A 123 10.73 -25.08 -12.22
CA SER A 123 11.48 -24.32 -13.21
C SER A 123 12.96 -24.10 -12.83
N TYR A 124 13.33 -24.41 -11.59
CA TYR A 124 14.71 -24.40 -11.08
C TYR A 124 14.93 -25.58 -10.11
N PRO A 125 16.12 -26.22 -10.11
CA PRO A 125 16.37 -27.37 -9.24
C PRO A 125 16.70 -26.97 -7.79
N GLY A 126 16.58 -27.92 -6.87
CA GLY A 126 17.03 -27.79 -5.47
C GLY A 126 15.92 -27.46 -4.47
N ALA A 127 16.36 -27.17 -3.24
CA ALA A 127 15.53 -26.76 -2.11
C ALA A 127 16.40 -25.86 -1.21
N THR A 128 16.40 -24.57 -1.48
CA THR A 128 17.34 -23.60 -0.86
C THR A 128 16.61 -22.41 -0.21
N GLY A 129 15.31 -22.58 0.09
CA GLY A 129 14.58 -21.58 0.87
C GLY A 129 15.18 -21.40 2.28
N SER A 130 14.74 -20.36 2.99
CA SER A 130 15.30 -19.96 4.28
C SER A 130 14.70 -20.69 5.48
N GLN A 131 13.76 -21.61 5.28
CA GLN A 131 13.11 -22.30 6.39
C GLN A 131 14.13 -22.99 7.32
N GLY A 132 14.18 -22.53 8.59
CA GLY A 132 15.13 -23.02 9.59
C GLY A 132 16.55 -22.47 9.44
N HIS A 133 16.82 -21.62 8.46
CA HIS A 133 18.09 -20.96 8.19
C HIS A 133 18.02 -19.43 8.30
N GLU A 134 16.90 -18.85 8.75
CA GLU A 134 16.62 -17.42 8.68
C GLU A 134 17.76 -16.58 9.29
N ALA A 135 18.26 -16.97 10.47
CA ALA A 135 19.34 -16.26 11.12
C ALA A 135 20.70 -16.40 10.38
N GLN A 136 20.95 -17.56 9.77
CA GLN A 136 22.17 -17.81 8.98
C GLN A 136 22.14 -16.99 7.68
N ASP A 137 21.03 -17.05 6.97
CA ASP A 137 20.84 -16.36 5.69
C ASP A 137 20.87 -14.84 5.88
N ALA A 138 20.22 -14.32 6.94
CA ALA A 138 20.26 -12.88 7.24
C ALA A 138 21.69 -12.37 7.49
N ARG A 139 22.50 -13.11 8.26
CA ARG A 139 23.92 -12.74 8.46
C ARG A 139 24.70 -12.77 7.14
N GLN A 140 24.42 -13.75 6.29
CA GLN A 140 25.06 -13.87 4.99
C GLN A 140 24.67 -12.73 4.04
N PHE A 141 23.37 -12.37 4.00
CA PHE A 141 22.91 -11.21 3.23
C PHE A 141 23.58 -9.93 3.71
N ALA A 142 23.67 -9.71 5.01
CA ALA A 142 24.37 -8.56 5.56
C ALA A 142 25.87 -8.56 5.19
N ALA A 143 26.54 -9.72 5.23
CA ALA A 143 27.95 -9.85 4.84
C ALA A 143 28.18 -9.61 3.33
N TRP A 144 27.22 -9.91 2.47
CA TRP A 144 27.24 -9.61 1.05
C TRP A 144 26.87 -8.15 0.71
N GLY A 145 26.42 -7.38 1.71
CA GLY A 145 26.02 -6.00 1.53
C GLY A 145 24.62 -5.86 0.93
N VAL A 146 23.74 -6.82 1.14
CA VAL A 146 22.34 -6.73 0.67
C VAL A 146 21.64 -5.56 1.36
N ASP A 147 20.90 -4.75 0.58
CA ASP A 147 20.13 -3.58 0.99
C ASP A 147 18.62 -3.78 0.87
N PHE A 148 18.20 -4.80 0.13
CA PHE A 148 16.80 -5.11 -0.14
C PHE A 148 16.60 -6.64 -0.20
N LEU A 149 15.66 -7.16 0.56
CA LEU A 149 15.26 -8.57 0.49
C LEU A 149 13.82 -8.67 0.02
N LYS A 150 13.58 -9.21 -1.19
CA LYS A 150 12.27 -9.71 -1.62
C LYS A 150 12.10 -11.10 -1.01
N TYR A 151 11.14 -11.23 -0.12
CA TYR A 151 10.86 -12.47 0.62
C TYR A 151 9.49 -12.98 0.22
N ASP A 152 9.49 -13.73 -0.87
CA ASP A 152 8.30 -14.24 -1.52
C ASP A 152 7.75 -15.49 -0.80
N TRP A 153 6.55 -15.89 -1.15
CA TRP A 153 5.99 -17.14 -0.63
C TRP A 153 4.96 -17.70 -1.61
N CYS A 154 5.35 -18.66 -2.42
CA CYS A 154 4.43 -19.36 -3.28
C CYS A 154 3.56 -20.31 -2.47
N SER A 155 2.26 -20.11 -2.52
CA SER A 155 1.27 -20.93 -1.83
C SER A 155 1.41 -20.96 -0.30
N PRO A 156 1.45 -19.82 0.41
CA PRO A 156 1.44 -19.82 1.86
C PRO A 156 0.15 -20.47 2.37
N ASN A 157 0.30 -21.31 3.38
CA ASN A 157 -0.80 -21.93 4.11
C ASN A 157 -0.94 -21.29 5.49
N GLY A 158 -2.10 -21.46 6.11
CA GLY A 158 -2.35 -21.05 7.47
C GLY A 158 -3.10 -19.74 7.62
N THR A 159 -3.35 -19.38 8.86
CA THR A 159 -4.01 -18.13 9.24
C THR A 159 -3.08 -16.93 9.04
N ILE A 160 -3.65 -15.72 9.04
CA ILE A 160 -2.86 -14.48 9.02
C ILE A 160 -1.82 -14.45 10.15
N ASP A 161 -2.18 -14.89 11.37
CA ASP A 161 -1.26 -14.91 12.51
C ASP A 161 -0.07 -15.87 12.29
N GLN A 162 -0.32 -17.02 11.69
CA GLN A 162 0.74 -17.98 11.32
C GLN A 162 1.67 -17.38 10.25
N GLN A 163 1.12 -16.66 9.27
CA GLN A 163 1.91 -15.96 8.25
C GLN A 163 2.73 -14.82 8.86
N VAL A 164 2.13 -14.05 9.77
CA VAL A 164 2.84 -13.00 10.54
C VAL A 164 4.03 -13.61 11.29
N ALA A 165 3.81 -14.71 12.02
CA ALA A 165 4.88 -15.38 12.75
C ALA A 165 5.99 -15.90 11.83
N THR A 166 5.63 -16.37 10.64
CA THR A 166 6.58 -16.85 9.63
C THR A 166 7.44 -15.74 9.07
N PHE A 167 6.84 -14.64 8.62
CA PHE A 167 7.57 -13.48 8.10
C PHE A 167 8.39 -12.78 9.20
N ALA A 168 7.87 -12.76 10.44
CA ALA A 168 8.55 -12.15 11.58
C ALA A 168 9.89 -12.82 11.90
N ARG A 169 10.06 -14.13 11.67
CA ARG A 169 11.35 -14.81 11.89
C ARG A 169 12.47 -14.19 11.06
N MET A 170 12.23 -13.93 9.76
CA MET A 170 13.23 -13.28 8.93
C MET A 170 13.38 -11.80 9.27
N ARG A 171 12.29 -11.07 9.57
CA ARG A 171 12.36 -9.68 10.08
C ARG A 171 13.33 -9.58 11.26
N ASP A 172 13.15 -10.43 12.25
CA ASP A 172 13.95 -10.41 13.49
C ASP A 172 15.39 -10.83 13.23
N ALA A 173 15.60 -11.79 12.32
CA ALA A 173 16.92 -12.20 11.88
C ALA A 173 17.67 -11.07 11.13
N LEU A 174 17.00 -10.33 10.26
CA LEU A 174 17.55 -9.16 9.57
C LEU A 174 17.89 -8.05 10.58
N ALA A 175 16.99 -7.75 11.53
CA ALA A 175 17.21 -6.76 12.56
C ALA A 175 18.45 -7.09 13.43
N ALA A 176 18.66 -8.36 13.75
CA ALA A 176 19.81 -8.83 14.53
C ALA A 176 21.16 -8.62 13.82
N THR A 177 21.18 -8.38 12.50
CA THR A 177 22.42 -8.07 11.76
C THR A 177 22.88 -6.62 11.96
N GLY A 178 22.00 -5.73 12.41
CA GLY A 178 22.27 -4.29 12.50
C GLY A 178 22.33 -3.56 11.16
N ARG A 179 22.17 -4.25 10.00
CA ARG A 179 22.14 -3.62 8.69
C ARG A 179 20.72 -3.20 8.33
N PRO A 180 20.47 -1.94 7.90
CA PRO A 180 19.16 -1.50 7.44
C PRO A 180 18.87 -2.10 6.05
N ILE A 181 18.09 -3.19 6.02
CA ILE A 181 17.67 -3.88 4.80
C ILE A 181 16.19 -3.60 4.59
N VAL A 182 15.81 -3.13 3.39
CA VAL A 182 14.39 -3.05 3.01
C VAL A 182 13.83 -4.46 2.95
N TYR A 183 12.81 -4.72 3.77
CA TYR A 183 12.16 -6.02 3.82
C TYR A 183 10.82 -5.96 3.08
N SER A 184 10.76 -6.65 1.95
CA SER A 184 9.60 -6.78 1.06
C SER A 184 9.04 -8.19 1.17
N ILE A 185 7.75 -8.34 1.49
CA ILE A 185 7.12 -9.66 1.65
C ILE A 185 5.96 -9.86 0.68
N ASN A 186 5.66 -11.12 0.37
CA ASN A 186 4.47 -11.49 -0.40
C ASN A 186 3.49 -12.34 0.43
N PRO A 187 2.61 -11.71 1.23
CA PRO A 187 1.54 -12.41 1.93
C PRO A 187 0.32 -12.69 1.02
N ASN A 188 0.35 -12.21 -0.23
CA ASN A 188 -0.74 -12.38 -1.19
C ASN A 188 -0.32 -13.31 -2.32
N SER A 189 -0.58 -14.59 -2.16
CA SER A 189 -0.27 -15.60 -3.15
C SER A 189 -1.51 -16.40 -3.54
N ILE A 190 -1.34 -17.32 -4.48
CA ILE A 190 -2.42 -18.09 -5.10
C ILE A 190 -3.43 -18.71 -4.11
N HIS A 191 -3.01 -19.04 -2.90
CA HIS A 191 -3.89 -19.68 -1.90
C HIS A 191 -4.26 -18.80 -0.72
N ALA A 192 -3.54 -17.71 -0.45
CA ALA A 192 -3.71 -16.96 0.79
C ALA A 192 -4.54 -15.68 0.63
N LYS A 193 -4.30 -14.87 -0.39
CA LYS A 193 -4.99 -13.57 -0.65
C LYS A 193 -5.02 -12.65 0.59
N THR A 194 -3.99 -12.72 1.44
CA THR A 194 -3.97 -12.01 2.72
C THR A 194 -3.34 -10.63 2.67
N GLY A 195 -2.65 -10.30 1.57
CA GLY A 195 -1.97 -9.01 1.39
C GLY A 195 -2.85 -7.80 1.67
N PRO A 196 -4.06 -7.67 1.07
CA PRO A 196 -4.94 -6.54 1.31
C PRO A 196 -5.73 -6.64 2.63
N GLN A 197 -5.68 -7.77 3.34
CA GLN A 197 -6.55 -8.02 4.50
C GLN A 197 -6.08 -7.33 5.78
N ARG A 198 -4.81 -6.93 5.86
CA ARG A 198 -4.26 -6.22 7.00
C ARG A 198 -3.14 -5.25 6.58
N ASN A 199 -2.82 -4.31 7.48
CA ASN A 199 -1.59 -3.54 7.41
C ASN A 199 -0.43 -4.41 7.92
N TRP A 200 0.53 -4.75 7.03
CA TRP A 200 1.71 -5.55 7.34
C TRP A 200 2.92 -4.71 7.75
N GLY A 201 2.75 -3.40 7.97
CA GLY A 201 3.85 -2.49 8.28
C GLY A 201 4.56 -2.78 9.62
N ASP A 202 3.96 -3.55 10.52
CA ASP A 202 4.59 -4.08 11.72
C ASP A 202 5.56 -5.24 11.43
N VAL A 203 5.46 -5.82 10.24
CA VAL A 203 6.26 -6.98 9.81
C VAL A 203 7.29 -6.60 8.77
N ALA A 204 6.93 -5.75 7.79
CA ALA A 204 7.75 -5.46 6.62
C ALA A 204 7.67 -3.98 6.20
N ASN A 205 8.64 -3.53 5.40
CA ASN A 205 8.65 -2.18 4.84
C ASN A 205 7.71 -2.04 3.63
N MET A 206 7.45 -3.12 2.92
CA MET A 206 6.48 -3.19 1.83
C MET A 206 5.93 -4.61 1.70
N TRP A 207 4.71 -4.74 1.20
CA TRP A 207 4.06 -6.06 1.06
C TRP A 207 3.14 -6.10 -0.15
N ARG A 208 3.19 -7.22 -0.85
CA ARG A 208 2.31 -7.50 -2.00
C ARG A 208 0.85 -7.49 -1.54
N THR A 209 0.05 -6.72 -2.27
CA THR A 209 -1.40 -6.59 -2.03
C THR A 209 -2.23 -7.37 -3.03
N THR A 210 -1.62 -7.79 -4.13
CA THR A 210 -2.26 -8.47 -5.26
C THR A 210 -1.48 -9.70 -5.67
N GLU A 211 -2.12 -10.57 -6.45
CA GLU A 211 -1.43 -11.60 -7.26
C GLU A 211 -0.50 -10.95 -8.29
N ASP A 212 0.31 -11.79 -8.93
CA ASP A 212 1.34 -11.34 -9.84
C ASP A 212 0.79 -10.57 -11.03
N ILE A 213 1.44 -9.45 -11.27
CA ILE A 213 1.15 -8.53 -12.38
C ILE A 213 1.50 -9.15 -13.72
N THR A 214 0.75 -8.79 -14.75
CA THR A 214 1.11 -9.02 -16.15
C THR A 214 1.06 -7.73 -16.95
N ASN A 215 1.66 -7.74 -18.13
CA ASN A 215 1.71 -6.58 -19.03
C ASN A 215 0.40 -6.35 -19.82
N ALA A 216 -0.74 -6.73 -19.25
CA ALA A 216 -2.08 -6.46 -19.79
C ALA A 216 -2.77 -5.36 -18.96
N TRP A 217 -3.62 -4.58 -19.62
CA TRP A 217 -4.40 -3.56 -18.93
C TRP A 217 -5.45 -4.16 -17.98
N ASP A 218 -6.24 -5.10 -18.49
CA ASP A 218 -7.32 -5.76 -17.75
C ASP A 218 -7.36 -7.24 -18.09
N THR A 219 -7.40 -8.10 -17.09
CA THR A 219 -7.53 -9.56 -17.21
C THR A 219 -8.86 -10.07 -16.65
N GLY A 220 -9.74 -9.17 -16.18
CA GLY A 220 -11.00 -9.51 -15.53
C GLY A 220 -10.86 -10.09 -14.11
N GLN A 221 -9.65 -10.20 -13.58
CA GLN A 221 -9.41 -10.76 -12.24
C GLN A 221 -9.71 -9.74 -11.14
N THR A 222 -10.28 -10.20 -10.03
CA THR A 222 -10.49 -9.36 -8.83
C THR A 222 -9.29 -9.37 -7.88
N ASN A 223 -8.66 -10.50 -7.66
CA ASN A 223 -7.35 -10.71 -7.05
C ASN A 223 -6.90 -12.15 -7.33
N GLY A 224 -6.80 -12.51 -8.59
CA GLY A 224 -6.40 -13.83 -9.09
C GLY A 224 -5.34 -13.70 -10.17
N TYR A 225 -4.50 -14.71 -10.33
CA TYR A 225 -3.43 -14.73 -11.33
C TYR A 225 -3.97 -15.00 -12.75
N PRO A 226 -3.47 -14.32 -13.78
CA PRO A 226 -2.61 -13.14 -13.75
C PRO A 226 -3.42 -11.85 -13.57
N MET A 227 -2.83 -10.81 -12.92
CA MET A 227 -3.49 -9.52 -12.69
C MET A 227 -3.11 -8.49 -13.75
N GLY A 228 -4.12 -7.85 -14.35
CA GLY A 228 -3.94 -6.66 -15.18
C GLY A 228 -3.77 -5.39 -14.35
N ILE A 229 -3.25 -4.32 -14.97
CA ILE A 229 -2.96 -3.03 -14.30
C ILE A 229 -4.21 -2.45 -13.63
N GLN A 230 -5.33 -2.39 -14.36
CA GLN A 230 -6.60 -1.85 -13.84
C GLN A 230 -7.13 -2.68 -12.67
N ASN A 231 -6.99 -3.99 -12.73
CA ASN A 231 -7.43 -4.90 -11.67
C ASN A 231 -6.63 -4.63 -10.38
N ILE A 232 -5.32 -4.47 -10.49
CA ILE A 232 -4.41 -4.16 -9.38
C ILE A 232 -4.73 -2.80 -8.75
N ILE A 233 -4.98 -1.77 -9.57
CA ILE A 233 -5.39 -0.44 -9.08
C ILE A 233 -6.67 -0.55 -8.24
N ASN A 234 -7.64 -1.34 -8.67
CA ASN A 234 -8.91 -1.52 -7.95
C ASN A 234 -8.73 -2.18 -6.58
N VAL A 235 -7.78 -3.11 -6.44
CA VAL A 235 -7.44 -3.73 -5.14
C VAL A 235 -6.67 -2.75 -4.25
N THR A 236 -5.76 -1.96 -4.82
CA THR A 236 -4.81 -1.14 -4.04
C THR A 236 -5.42 0.18 -3.56
N VAL A 237 -6.28 0.83 -4.36
CA VAL A 237 -6.90 2.13 -4.00
C VAL A 237 -7.55 2.13 -2.62
N PRO A 238 -8.34 1.11 -2.20
CA PRO A 238 -8.96 1.08 -0.88
C PRO A 238 -7.97 1.00 0.30
N LEU A 239 -6.69 0.72 0.05
CA LEU A 239 -5.69 0.48 1.09
C LEU A 239 -4.93 1.75 1.52
N ALA A 240 -5.44 2.94 1.19
CA ALA A 240 -4.75 4.21 1.44
C ALA A 240 -4.31 4.41 2.90
N GLY A 241 -5.09 3.92 3.86
CA GLY A 241 -4.76 4.02 5.29
C GLY A 241 -3.58 3.18 5.76
N TYR A 242 -3.00 2.32 4.91
CA TYR A 242 -1.87 1.46 5.27
C TYR A 242 -0.52 2.09 4.98
N ALA A 243 -0.45 2.96 3.96
CA ALA A 243 0.80 3.56 3.53
C ALA A 243 1.26 4.68 4.47
N ARG A 244 2.52 4.66 4.85
CA ARG A 244 3.21 5.66 5.68
C ARG A 244 4.72 5.48 5.55
N PRO A 245 5.56 6.44 5.99
CA PRO A 245 7.01 6.25 5.97
C PRO A 245 7.42 4.95 6.68
N GLY A 246 8.19 4.13 5.96
CA GLY A 246 8.64 2.81 6.42
C GLY A 246 7.67 1.65 6.17
N ALA A 247 6.48 1.91 5.58
CA ALA A 247 5.45 0.88 5.35
C ALA A 247 4.61 1.23 4.12
N PHE A 248 4.68 0.42 3.04
CA PHE A 248 4.02 0.71 1.78
C PHE A 248 3.27 -0.51 1.21
N ASN A 249 2.09 -0.24 0.65
CA ASN A 249 1.39 -1.20 -0.20
C ASN A 249 2.21 -1.45 -1.46
N ASP A 250 2.44 -2.71 -1.80
CA ASP A 250 3.15 -3.11 -3.00
C ASP A 250 2.17 -3.75 -4.01
N PRO A 251 1.77 -3.00 -5.05
CA PRO A 251 0.90 -3.53 -6.11
C PRO A 251 1.68 -4.31 -7.18
N ASP A 252 2.87 -4.76 -6.87
CA ASP A 252 3.86 -5.39 -7.74
C ASP A 252 4.71 -4.41 -8.58
N MET A 253 5.77 -4.94 -9.19
CA MET A 253 6.68 -4.16 -10.04
C MET A 253 5.99 -3.64 -11.29
N MET A 254 6.59 -2.64 -11.91
CA MET A 254 6.01 -1.97 -13.07
C MET A 254 6.29 -2.71 -14.38
N GLU A 255 5.27 -2.80 -15.23
CA GLU A 255 5.29 -3.38 -16.56
C GLU A 255 5.55 -2.36 -17.70
N VAL A 256 5.89 -1.13 -17.35
CA VAL A 256 6.17 -0.05 -18.31
C VAL A 256 7.33 -0.43 -19.21
N GLY A 257 7.09 -0.47 -20.53
CA GLY A 257 8.10 -0.82 -21.53
C GLY A 257 8.23 -2.32 -21.85
N ARG A 258 7.36 -3.18 -21.28
CA ARG A 258 7.36 -4.63 -21.60
C ARG A 258 6.44 -5.01 -22.77
N GLY A 259 5.79 -4.05 -23.41
CA GLY A 259 4.74 -4.31 -24.41
C GLY A 259 3.40 -4.68 -23.78
N GLY A 260 2.44 -5.09 -24.59
CA GLY A 260 1.09 -5.49 -24.14
C GLY A 260 0.15 -4.34 -23.76
N MET A 261 0.68 -3.14 -23.55
CA MET A 261 -0.06 -1.92 -23.22
C MET A 261 0.22 -0.81 -24.23
N THR A 262 -0.76 0.06 -24.44
CA THR A 262 -0.58 1.31 -25.18
C THR A 262 0.24 2.34 -24.37
N ASP A 263 0.77 3.36 -25.03
CA ASP A 263 1.48 4.47 -24.35
C ASP A 263 0.59 5.16 -23.30
N THR A 264 -0.71 5.29 -23.56
CA THR A 264 -1.67 5.85 -22.60
C THR A 264 -1.77 4.97 -21.34
N GLU A 265 -1.86 3.67 -21.50
CA GLU A 265 -1.94 2.71 -20.41
C GLU A 265 -0.63 2.66 -19.62
N MET A 266 0.53 2.67 -20.28
CA MET A 266 1.84 2.73 -19.62
C MET A 266 2.00 4.02 -18.79
N ARG A 267 1.54 5.17 -19.32
CA ARG A 267 1.50 6.43 -18.57
C ARG A 267 0.56 6.34 -17.38
N SER A 268 -0.64 5.77 -17.54
CA SER A 268 -1.60 5.59 -16.45
C SER A 268 -1.05 4.65 -15.39
N HIS A 269 -0.41 3.55 -15.79
CA HIS A 269 0.27 2.63 -14.87
C HIS A 269 1.27 3.38 -13.97
N PHE A 270 2.21 4.11 -14.58
CA PHE A 270 3.21 4.87 -13.84
C PHE A 270 2.59 5.96 -12.95
N ALA A 271 1.62 6.73 -13.48
CA ALA A 271 0.94 7.78 -12.74
C ALA A 271 0.20 7.23 -11.51
N MET A 272 -0.48 6.09 -11.67
CA MET A 272 -1.22 5.46 -10.57
C MET A 272 -0.25 4.92 -9.51
N TRP A 273 0.84 4.22 -9.88
CA TRP A 273 1.86 3.81 -8.91
C TRP A 273 2.45 5.03 -8.16
N ALA A 274 2.66 6.14 -8.87
CA ALA A 274 3.17 7.36 -8.24
C ALA A 274 2.21 7.94 -7.19
N VAL A 275 0.94 8.11 -7.51
CA VAL A 275 -0.02 8.70 -6.56
C VAL A 275 -0.40 7.71 -5.44
N LEU A 276 -0.34 6.41 -5.71
CA LEU A 276 -0.59 5.36 -4.71
C LEU A 276 0.58 5.16 -3.73
N ALA A 277 1.66 5.94 -3.83
CA ALA A 277 2.89 5.75 -3.04
C ALA A 277 3.38 4.30 -3.11
N ALA A 278 3.20 3.66 -4.27
CA ALA A 278 3.67 2.32 -4.52
C ALA A 278 5.20 2.31 -4.75
N PRO A 279 5.91 1.23 -4.42
CA PRO A 279 7.28 1.06 -4.85
C PRO A 279 7.42 1.18 -6.37
N LEU A 280 8.34 2.01 -6.85
CA LEU A 280 8.60 2.18 -8.28
C LEU A 280 9.72 1.22 -8.69
N ILE A 281 9.41 -0.06 -8.77
CA ILE A 281 10.35 -1.11 -9.20
C ILE A 281 10.07 -1.43 -10.67
N ALA A 282 11.00 -1.11 -11.56
CA ALA A 282 10.88 -1.38 -13.00
C ALA A 282 11.11 -2.87 -13.29
N GLY A 283 10.27 -3.48 -14.13
CA GLY A 283 10.34 -4.89 -14.53
C GLY A 283 10.79 -5.10 -15.98
N ASN A 284 11.06 -4.02 -16.75
CA ASN A 284 11.46 -4.08 -18.15
C ASN A 284 12.96 -4.38 -18.34
N ASP A 285 13.35 -4.74 -19.57
CA ASP A 285 14.78 -4.78 -19.95
C ASP A 285 15.30 -3.35 -20.15
N VAL A 286 15.92 -2.82 -19.10
CA VAL A 286 16.45 -1.44 -19.09
C VAL A 286 17.61 -1.22 -20.05
N ARG A 287 18.23 -2.29 -20.58
CA ARG A 287 19.36 -2.22 -21.52
C ARG A 287 18.92 -1.81 -22.93
N SER A 288 17.65 -2.04 -23.24
CA SER A 288 17.08 -1.80 -24.58
C SER A 288 15.77 -1.00 -24.55
N GLN A 289 15.52 -0.26 -23.47
CA GLN A 289 14.29 0.54 -23.33
C GLN A 289 14.21 1.68 -24.35
N SER A 290 12.99 1.94 -24.84
CA SER A 290 12.73 3.05 -25.74
C SER A 290 12.85 4.42 -25.04
N ALA A 291 13.07 5.50 -25.81
CA ALA A 291 13.04 6.87 -25.27
C ALA A 291 11.68 7.20 -24.62
N ALA A 292 10.57 6.68 -25.16
CA ALA A 292 9.24 6.84 -24.57
C ALA A 292 9.15 6.16 -23.19
N THR A 293 9.59 4.92 -23.08
CA THR A 293 9.66 4.19 -21.79
C THR A 293 10.53 4.95 -20.78
N GLN A 294 11.71 5.38 -21.19
CA GLN A 294 12.62 6.14 -20.33
C GLN A 294 11.96 7.45 -19.84
N SER A 295 11.30 8.18 -20.75
CA SER A 295 10.59 9.42 -20.42
C SER A 295 9.47 9.23 -19.39
N ILE A 296 8.75 8.10 -19.47
CA ILE A 296 7.73 7.75 -18.46
C ILE A 296 8.41 7.45 -17.13
N LEU A 297 9.37 6.53 -17.09
CA LEU A 297 10.02 6.07 -15.86
C LEU A 297 10.83 7.16 -15.15
N THR A 298 11.28 8.19 -15.87
CA THR A 298 12.07 9.30 -15.30
C THR A 298 11.27 10.60 -15.15
N ASN A 299 9.94 10.56 -15.20
CA ASN A 299 9.10 11.75 -15.01
C ASN A 299 9.27 12.33 -13.60
N ARG A 300 9.97 13.45 -13.49
CA ARG A 300 10.35 14.06 -12.21
C ARG A 300 9.17 14.51 -11.36
N ASN A 301 8.08 14.99 -11.98
CA ASN A 301 6.91 15.46 -11.25
C ASN A 301 6.18 14.30 -10.56
N LEU A 302 5.99 13.19 -11.29
CA LEU A 302 5.34 11.99 -10.73
C LEU A 302 6.24 11.31 -9.70
N ILE A 303 7.55 11.24 -9.94
CA ILE A 303 8.51 10.74 -8.94
C ILE A 303 8.46 11.61 -7.67
N ALA A 304 8.43 12.94 -7.79
CA ALA A 304 8.33 13.83 -6.62
C ALA A 304 7.02 13.62 -5.84
N ILE A 305 5.92 13.33 -6.52
CA ILE A 305 4.64 12.96 -5.88
C ILE A 305 4.76 11.61 -5.15
N ASN A 306 5.40 10.62 -5.77
CA ASN A 306 5.63 9.31 -5.16
C ASN A 306 6.52 9.41 -3.93
N GLN A 307 7.63 10.13 -4.05
CA GLN A 307 8.68 10.27 -3.03
C GLN A 307 8.39 11.34 -1.98
N ASP A 308 7.16 11.86 -1.91
CA ASP A 308 6.79 12.86 -0.90
C ASP A 308 6.96 12.30 0.52
N GLY A 309 7.58 13.10 1.40
CA GLY A 309 8.00 12.70 2.74
C GLY A 309 6.87 12.33 3.70
N LEU A 310 5.60 12.68 3.40
CA LEU A 310 4.45 12.19 4.18
C LEU A 310 4.23 10.68 3.99
N GLY A 311 4.72 10.08 2.89
CA GLY A 311 4.58 8.66 2.60
C GLY A 311 3.13 8.20 2.42
N LEU A 312 2.18 9.11 2.21
CA LEU A 312 0.76 8.80 2.09
C LEU A 312 0.42 8.26 0.70
N GLN A 313 -0.46 7.29 0.65
CA GLN A 313 -1.13 6.88 -0.58
C GLN A 313 -2.30 7.83 -0.86
N ALA A 314 -2.58 8.14 -2.14
CA ALA A 314 -3.75 8.91 -2.52
C ALA A 314 -5.04 8.21 -2.07
N ALA A 315 -5.96 8.99 -1.51
CA ALA A 315 -7.28 8.55 -1.13
C ALA A 315 -8.29 8.81 -2.27
N GLN A 316 -9.31 7.94 -2.35
CA GLN A 316 -10.39 8.13 -3.31
C GLN A 316 -11.31 9.26 -2.87
N VAL A 317 -11.49 10.26 -3.75
CA VAL A 317 -12.42 11.37 -3.59
C VAL A 317 -13.79 11.00 -4.16
N SER A 318 -13.80 10.43 -5.37
CA SER A 318 -15.02 9.94 -6.03
C SER A 318 -14.73 8.79 -6.98
N PHE A 319 -15.75 7.98 -7.24
CA PHE A 319 -15.74 6.92 -8.25
C PHE A 319 -17.18 6.59 -8.66
N ASP A 320 -17.45 6.56 -9.95
CA ASP A 320 -18.80 6.27 -10.51
C ASP A 320 -18.87 4.94 -11.28
N GLY A 321 -17.85 4.09 -11.11
CA GLY A 321 -17.71 2.83 -11.84
C GLY A 321 -16.68 2.90 -12.96
N THR A 322 -16.42 4.08 -13.52
CA THR A 322 -15.44 4.28 -14.59
C THR A 322 -14.52 5.48 -14.39
N ARG A 323 -15.05 6.58 -13.85
CA ARG A 323 -14.29 7.82 -13.60
C ARG A 323 -13.90 7.90 -12.13
N ARG A 324 -12.61 7.93 -11.86
CA ARG A 324 -12.07 7.94 -10.50
C ARG A 324 -11.27 9.22 -10.26
N VAL A 325 -11.50 9.84 -9.11
CA VAL A 325 -10.71 10.97 -8.62
C VAL A 325 -9.99 10.53 -7.36
N LEU A 326 -8.67 10.70 -7.35
CA LEU A 326 -7.82 10.45 -6.18
C LEU A 326 -7.13 11.74 -5.76
N ALA A 327 -6.90 11.91 -4.46
CA ALA A 327 -6.16 13.04 -3.90
C ALA A 327 -5.10 12.56 -2.91
N LYS A 328 -3.87 13.07 -3.05
CA LYS A 328 -2.73 12.80 -2.18
C LYS A 328 -2.22 14.12 -1.61
N PRO A 329 -2.36 14.36 -0.30
CA PRO A 329 -1.69 15.47 0.36
C PRO A 329 -0.17 15.34 0.26
N LEU A 330 0.53 16.47 0.07
CA LEU A 330 1.98 16.55 -0.02
C LEU A 330 2.54 17.36 1.15
N ALA A 331 3.77 17.08 1.57
CA ALA A 331 4.41 17.65 2.75
C ALA A 331 4.50 19.19 2.73
N ASN A 332 4.55 19.79 1.54
CA ASN A 332 4.61 21.24 1.38
C ASN A 332 3.23 21.93 1.38
N GLY A 333 2.15 21.20 1.67
CA GLY A 333 0.78 21.71 1.65
C GLY A 333 0.11 21.71 0.27
N ASP A 334 0.76 21.24 -0.79
CA ASP A 334 0.11 20.97 -2.07
C ASP A 334 -0.70 19.67 -2.01
N VAL A 335 -1.52 19.44 -3.04
CA VAL A 335 -2.26 18.18 -3.21
C VAL A 335 -2.03 17.67 -4.63
N ALA A 336 -1.61 16.40 -4.77
CA ALA A 336 -1.62 15.74 -6.06
C ALA A 336 -3.03 15.15 -6.31
N VAL A 337 -3.59 15.46 -7.47
CA VAL A 337 -4.94 15.02 -7.88
C VAL A 337 -4.81 14.20 -9.15
N ALA A 338 -5.26 12.94 -9.10
CA ALA A 338 -5.35 12.07 -10.27
C ALA A 338 -6.80 11.94 -10.73
N LEU A 339 -7.02 12.23 -12.02
CA LEU A 339 -8.28 12.03 -12.72
C LEU A 339 -8.10 10.82 -13.63
N PHE A 340 -8.62 9.68 -13.22
CA PHE A 340 -8.39 8.39 -13.86
C PHE A 340 -9.64 7.88 -14.55
N ASN A 341 -9.52 7.55 -15.84
CA ASN A 341 -10.57 7.00 -16.68
C ASN A 341 -10.35 5.50 -16.89
N GLN A 342 -11.18 4.67 -16.27
CA GLN A 342 -11.18 3.22 -16.47
C GLN A 342 -12.03 2.77 -17.67
N GLY A 343 -12.80 3.69 -18.26
CA GLY A 343 -13.68 3.42 -19.40
C GLY A 343 -12.94 3.37 -20.74
N SER A 344 -13.61 2.82 -21.74
CA SER A 344 -13.10 2.60 -23.10
C SER A 344 -13.27 3.79 -24.06
N ALA A 345 -13.79 4.93 -23.59
CA ALA A 345 -13.95 6.15 -24.37
C ALA A 345 -13.38 7.36 -23.64
N THR A 346 -12.93 8.37 -24.39
CA THR A 346 -12.52 9.65 -23.83
C THR A 346 -13.68 10.30 -23.07
N THR A 347 -13.42 10.78 -21.86
CA THR A 347 -14.43 11.43 -21.02
C THR A 347 -13.84 12.61 -20.26
N THR A 348 -14.68 13.57 -19.91
CA THR A 348 -14.30 14.66 -19.00
C THR A 348 -14.46 14.18 -17.55
N ILE A 349 -13.39 14.31 -16.77
CA ILE A 349 -13.41 14.06 -15.33
C ILE A 349 -13.13 15.36 -14.61
N SER A 350 -13.97 15.68 -13.62
CA SER A 350 -13.91 16.95 -12.91
C SER A 350 -14.01 16.75 -11.40
N THR A 351 -13.34 17.61 -10.66
CA THR A 351 -13.45 17.77 -9.20
C THR A 351 -13.25 19.24 -8.83
N THR A 352 -13.19 19.54 -7.54
CA THR A 352 -12.90 20.90 -7.07
C THR A 352 -11.74 20.90 -6.08
N ALA A 353 -11.07 22.05 -5.95
CA ALA A 353 -10.03 22.25 -4.95
C ALA A 353 -10.56 21.96 -3.53
N ALA A 354 -11.78 22.35 -3.21
CA ALA A 354 -12.43 22.06 -1.94
C ALA A 354 -12.63 20.55 -1.71
N ALA A 355 -13.06 19.81 -2.74
CA ALA A 355 -13.26 18.36 -2.63
C ALA A 355 -11.95 17.58 -2.38
N VAL A 356 -10.80 18.15 -2.78
CA VAL A 356 -9.48 17.57 -2.56
C VAL A 356 -8.75 18.18 -1.33
N GLY A 357 -9.46 18.90 -0.47
CA GLY A 357 -8.94 19.42 0.79
C GLY A 357 -8.18 20.75 0.68
N LYS A 358 -8.33 21.52 -0.40
CA LYS A 358 -7.76 22.86 -0.52
C LYS A 358 -8.80 23.93 -0.19
N THR A 359 -8.37 25.01 0.47
CA THR A 359 -9.19 26.18 0.80
C THR A 359 -8.64 27.42 0.12
N GLY A 360 -9.53 28.33 -0.29
CA GLY A 360 -9.15 29.56 -0.98
C GLY A 360 -9.90 29.73 -2.30
N THR A 361 -9.54 30.75 -3.05
CA THR A 361 -10.22 31.16 -4.29
C THR A 361 -9.29 31.25 -5.50
N SER A 362 -8.00 30.92 -5.34
CA SER A 362 -7.02 30.92 -6.42
C SER A 362 -5.99 29.82 -6.22
N PHE A 363 -5.82 28.97 -7.23
CA PHE A 363 -4.94 27.83 -7.22
C PHE A 363 -4.15 27.75 -8.52
N THR A 364 -2.93 27.22 -8.43
CA THR A 364 -2.13 26.84 -9.60
C THR A 364 -2.20 25.34 -9.78
N LEU A 365 -2.50 24.90 -11.00
CA LEU A 365 -2.47 23.50 -11.43
C LEU A 365 -1.21 23.29 -12.26
N LEU A 366 -0.30 22.43 -11.80
CA LEU A 366 0.82 21.93 -12.57
C LEU A 366 0.45 20.56 -13.14
N ASP A 367 0.36 20.45 -14.45
CA ASP A 367 0.20 19.16 -15.13
C ASP A 367 1.50 18.35 -14.99
N ALA A 368 1.43 17.20 -14.31
CA ALA A 368 2.59 16.39 -14.01
C ALA A 368 3.23 15.72 -15.24
N TRP A 369 2.50 15.60 -16.34
CA TRP A 369 3.01 15.03 -17.59
C TRP A 369 3.67 16.06 -18.51
N THR A 370 3.07 17.22 -18.66
CA THR A 370 3.52 18.24 -19.61
C THR A 370 4.35 19.34 -18.98
N ASN A 371 4.36 19.43 -17.65
CA ASN A 371 4.94 20.52 -16.86
C ASN A 371 4.27 21.89 -17.14
N ALA A 372 3.13 21.89 -17.81
CA ALA A 372 2.35 23.11 -18.04
C ALA A 372 1.65 23.55 -16.75
N THR A 373 1.54 24.86 -16.56
CA THR A 373 0.83 25.47 -15.45
C THR A 373 -0.38 26.24 -15.91
N SER A 374 -1.45 26.20 -15.12
CA SER A 374 -2.66 27.01 -15.30
C SER A 374 -3.18 27.48 -13.95
N THR A 375 -4.04 28.49 -13.94
CA THR A 375 -4.69 28.98 -12.73
C THR A 375 -6.17 28.68 -12.75
N THR A 376 -6.75 28.45 -11.57
CA THR A 376 -8.19 28.18 -11.41
C THR A 376 -8.73 28.81 -10.13
N GLY A 377 -10.01 29.19 -10.15
CA GLY A 377 -10.76 29.58 -8.96
C GLY A 377 -11.24 28.41 -8.11
N GLY A 378 -10.89 27.18 -8.50
CA GLY A 378 -11.26 25.97 -7.74
C GLY A 378 -11.71 24.78 -8.60
N ALA A 379 -12.04 24.95 -9.86
CA ALA A 379 -12.38 23.83 -10.75
C ALA A 379 -11.10 23.10 -11.19
N ILE A 380 -11.13 21.77 -11.15
CA ILE A 380 -10.06 20.89 -11.64
C ILE A 380 -10.70 19.90 -12.61
N SER A 381 -10.33 19.97 -13.89
CA SER A 381 -10.97 19.16 -14.92
C SER A 381 -10.00 18.83 -16.04
N ALA A 382 -10.15 17.64 -16.62
CA ALA A 382 -9.44 17.22 -17.81
C ALA A 382 -10.31 16.36 -18.74
N SER A 383 -10.09 16.47 -20.04
CA SER A 383 -10.51 15.46 -21.01
C SER A 383 -9.50 14.31 -20.95
N VAL A 384 -9.94 13.16 -20.45
CA VAL A 384 -9.07 12.00 -20.17
C VAL A 384 -9.39 10.90 -21.18
N PRO A 385 -8.42 10.46 -22.00
CA PRO A 385 -8.65 9.40 -22.98
C PRO A 385 -9.03 8.08 -22.28
N ALA A 386 -9.50 7.12 -23.06
CA ALA A 386 -9.71 5.75 -22.60
C ALA A 386 -8.45 5.25 -21.88
N HIS A 387 -8.63 4.65 -20.70
CA HIS A 387 -7.56 4.14 -19.81
C HIS A 387 -6.52 5.19 -19.38
N GLY A 388 -6.80 6.47 -19.63
CA GLY A 388 -5.89 7.58 -19.34
C GLY A 388 -5.93 8.03 -17.89
N THR A 389 -4.88 8.76 -17.49
CA THR A 389 -4.80 9.45 -16.19
C THR A 389 -4.19 10.82 -16.36
N ALA A 390 -4.94 11.87 -16.03
CA ALA A 390 -4.39 13.20 -15.86
C ALA A 390 -4.00 13.40 -14.39
N VAL A 391 -2.81 13.95 -14.13
CA VAL A 391 -2.33 14.23 -12.78
C VAL A 391 -1.96 15.70 -12.66
N TYR A 392 -2.57 16.37 -11.68
CA TYR A 392 -2.26 17.75 -11.34
C TYR A 392 -1.67 17.86 -9.94
N ARG A 393 -0.62 18.64 -9.79
CA ARG A 393 -0.21 19.17 -8.50
C ARG A 393 -0.90 20.51 -8.29
N VAL A 394 -1.72 20.59 -7.25
CA VAL A 394 -2.53 21.75 -6.90
C VAL A 394 -1.83 22.52 -5.80
N SER A 395 -1.34 23.72 -6.10
CA SER A 395 -0.68 24.62 -5.14
C SER A 395 -1.49 25.91 -4.95
N GLY A 396 -1.10 26.74 -3.98
CA GLY A 396 -1.85 27.93 -3.59
C GLY A 396 -3.00 27.61 -2.63
N GLY A 397 -3.68 28.68 -2.17
CA GLY A 397 -4.69 28.55 -1.12
C GLY A 397 -4.13 28.04 0.21
N GLY A 398 -5.00 27.84 1.20
CA GLY A 398 -4.70 27.10 2.41
C GLY A 398 -4.97 25.61 2.22
N THR A 399 -4.52 24.79 3.16
CA THR A 399 -4.99 23.40 3.30
C THR A 399 -5.90 23.32 4.51
N THR A 400 -7.06 22.70 4.37
CA THR A 400 -7.68 22.06 5.54
C THR A 400 -6.77 20.89 5.94
N THR A 401 -6.80 20.52 7.21
CA THR A 401 -6.17 19.26 7.67
C THR A 401 -6.43 18.17 6.61
N PRO A 402 -5.45 17.31 6.28
CA PRO A 402 -5.65 16.23 5.30
C PRO A 402 -7.01 15.58 5.54
N PRO A 403 -7.78 15.24 4.52
CA PRO A 403 -9.01 14.51 4.74
C PRO A 403 -8.67 13.31 5.63
N PRO A 404 -9.44 13.10 6.71
CA PRO A 404 -9.16 11.98 7.60
C PRO A 404 -9.11 10.70 6.78
N PRO A 405 -8.31 9.72 7.19
CA PRO A 405 -8.13 8.49 6.42
C PRO A 405 -9.49 7.93 6.03
N THR A 406 -9.63 7.54 4.77
CA THR A 406 -10.88 6.97 4.22
C THR A 406 -11.18 5.57 4.78
N SER A 407 -10.27 5.01 5.56
CA SER A 407 -10.48 3.78 6.32
C SER A 407 -9.61 3.78 7.58
N GLY A 408 -10.11 3.20 8.65
CA GLY A 408 -9.39 3.10 9.92
C GLY A 408 -10.30 2.63 11.04
N ALA A 409 -9.75 2.49 12.23
CA ALA A 409 -10.54 2.24 13.42
C ALA A 409 -11.23 3.53 13.87
N LEU A 410 -12.53 3.46 14.10
CA LEU A 410 -13.29 4.53 14.77
C LEU A 410 -13.07 4.39 16.28
N VAL A 411 -12.30 5.30 16.86
CA VAL A 411 -11.89 5.25 18.27
C VAL A 411 -12.70 6.24 19.09
N SER A 412 -13.40 5.74 20.10
CA SER A 412 -14.15 6.56 21.05
C SER A 412 -13.23 7.45 21.88
N ALA A 413 -13.51 8.74 21.95
CA ALA A 413 -12.74 9.68 22.74
C ALA A 413 -12.90 9.44 24.27
N ALA A 414 -14.01 8.85 24.70
CA ALA A 414 -14.25 8.56 26.11
C ALA A 414 -13.43 7.37 26.63
N SER A 415 -13.23 6.34 25.81
CA SER A 415 -12.65 5.07 26.25
C SER A 415 -11.33 4.72 25.58
N GLY A 416 -11.00 5.34 24.45
CA GLY A 416 -9.90 4.94 23.60
C GLY A 416 -10.12 3.58 22.89
N ARG A 417 -11.33 3.01 22.95
CA ARG A 417 -11.72 1.75 22.32
C ARG A 417 -12.28 1.96 20.92
N CYS A 418 -12.15 0.92 20.10
CA CYS A 418 -12.59 0.90 18.71
C CYS A 418 -14.05 0.48 18.58
N LEU A 419 -14.75 1.11 17.63
CA LEU A 419 -16.05 0.64 17.17
C LEU A 419 -15.86 -0.73 16.51
N ASP A 420 -16.54 -1.74 17.03
CA ASP A 420 -16.32 -3.14 16.74
C ASP A 420 -17.62 -3.83 16.29
N VAL A 421 -17.56 -4.59 15.21
CA VAL A 421 -18.62 -5.52 14.84
C VAL A 421 -18.37 -6.83 15.59
N PRO A 422 -19.15 -7.13 16.65
CA PRO A 422 -18.84 -8.22 17.58
C PRO A 422 -18.72 -9.55 16.85
N GLN A 423 -17.63 -10.30 17.14
CA GLN A 423 -17.34 -11.62 16.57
C GLN A 423 -17.30 -11.63 15.03
N SER A 424 -17.07 -10.49 14.38
CA SER A 424 -17.17 -10.32 12.91
C SER A 424 -18.54 -10.79 12.34
N ASN A 425 -19.60 -10.72 13.13
CA ASN A 425 -20.93 -11.14 12.71
C ASN A 425 -21.53 -10.17 11.68
N THR A 426 -21.64 -10.60 10.43
CA THR A 426 -22.15 -9.78 9.32
C THR A 426 -23.67 -9.88 9.12
N ALA A 427 -24.42 -10.47 10.04
CA ALA A 427 -25.88 -10.51 9.96
C ALA A 427 -26.46 -9.10 10.01
N ASN A 428 -27.47 -8.82 9.16
CA ASN A 428 -28.20 -7.56 9.20
C ASN A 428 -28.84 -7.35 10.58
N GLY A 429 -28.71 -6.13 11.12
CA GLY A 429 -29.18 -5.79 12.46
C GLY A 429 -28.17 -6.08 13.59
N THR A 430 -26.94 -6.55 13.26
CA THR A 430 -25.88 -6.69 14.28
C THR A 430 -25.54 -5.31 14.83
N GLN A 431 -25.59 -5.16 16.15
CA GLN A 431 -25.29 -3.92 16.85
C GLN A 431 -23.79 -3.84 17.14
N PRO A 432 -23.09 -2.79 16.67
CA PRO A 432 -21.70 -2.53 17.04
C PRO A 432 -21.55 -2.26 18.55
N VAL A 433 -20.38 -2.58 19.04
CA VAL A 433 -19.95 -2.33 20.42
C VAL A 433 -18.63 -1.55 20.41
N ILE A 434 -18.17 -1.08 21.56
CA ILE A 434 -16.76 -0.69 21.71
C ILE A 434 -15.96 -1.87 22.27
N TRP A 435 -14.75 -2.06 21.74
CA TRP A 435 -13.84 -3.11 22.17
C TRP A 435 -12.40 -2.62 22.12
N ASP A 436 -11.50 -3.25 22.87
CA ASP A 436 -10.06 -2.94 22.79
C ASP A 436 -9.60 -3.01 21.33
N CYS A 437 -8.89 -1.99 20.87
CA CYS A 437 -8.41 -1.92 19.50
C CYS A 437 -7.39 -3.02 19.23
N ASN A 438 -7.76 -3.98 18.40
CA ASN A 438 -6.95 -5.15 18.06
C ASN A 438 -6.52 -5.19 16.58
N GLY A 439 -6.96 -4.19 15.76
CA GLY A 439 -6.65 -4.09 14.33
C GLY A 439 -7.41 -5.09 13.44
N GLY A 440 -8.37 -5.82 13.99
CA GLY A 440 -9.21 -6.76 13.26
C GLY A 440 -10.04 -6.10 12.15
N ALA A 441 -10.43 -6.87 11.13
CA ALA A 441 -11.28 -6.41 10.03
C ALA A 441 -12.64 -5.89 10.51
N ASN A 442 -13.13 -6.42 11.62
CA ASN A 442 -14.38 -6.02 12.27
C ASN A 442 -14.32 -4.67 13.02
N GLN A 443 -13.11 -4.10 13.15
CA GLN A 443 -12.87 -2.76 13.71
C GLN A 443 -12.43 -1.76 12.64
N ARG A 444 -12.27 -2.22 11.40
CA ARG A 444 -11.86 -1.34 10.29
C ARG A 444 -13.10 -0.83 9.57
N TRP A 445 -13.30 0.46 9.67
CA TRP A 445 -14.39 1.17 9.02
C TRP A 445 -13.88 1.91 7.79
N ASN A 446 -14.43 1.57 6.65
CA ASN A 446 -14.18 2.27 5.39
C ASN A 446 -15.21 3.39 5.23
N ILE A 447 -14.72 4.58 4.90
CA ILE A 447 -15.55 5.76 4.72
C ILE A 447 -15.60 6.07 3.24
N SER A 448 -16.77 5.90 2.64
CA SER A 448 -17.01 6.19 1.24
C SER A 448 -18.10 7.27 1.13
N GLY A 449 -17.67 8.50 0.89
CA GLY A 449 -18.55 9.66 0.93
C GLY A 449 -19.17 9.85 2.32
N ASP A 450 -20.47 9.70 2.41
CA ASP A 450 -21.26 9.80 3.64
C ASP A 450 -21.62 8.43 4.25
N THR A 451 -21.05 7.32 3.77
CA THR A 451 -21.25 5.97 4.32
C THR A 451 -20.07 5.50 5.16
N LEU A 452 -20.35 4.74 6.21
CA LEU A 452 -19.38 4.06 7.07
C LEU A 452 -19.57 2.55 6.91
N GLN A 453 -18.54 1.84 6.48
CA GLN A 453 -18.64 0.41 6.12
C GLN A 453 -17.61 -0.43 6.85
N ALA A 454 -18.01 -1.58 7.37
CA ALA A 454 -17.13 -2.61 7.91
C ALA A 454 -17.61 -3.99 7.44
N LEU A 455 -16.67 -4.89 7.10
CA LEU A 455 -16.98 -6.25 6.67
C LEU A 455 -17.99 -6.33 5.49
N GLY A 456 -17.97 -5.33 4.59
CA GLY A 456 -18.92 -5.25 3.46
C GLY A 456 -20.34 -4.80 3.82
N LYS A 457 -20.59 -4.41 5.07
CA LYS A 457 -21.86 -3.86 5.56
C LYS A 457 -21.75 -2.38 5.86
N CYS A 458 -22.86 -1.66 5.73
CA CYS A 458 -22.95 -0.24 6.09
C CYS A 458 -23.43 -0.05 7.53
N LEU A 459 -22.84 0.92 8.24
CA LEU A 459 -23.42 1.41 9.48
C LEU A 459 -24.77 2.02 9.17
N ASP A 460 -25.78 1.65 9.94
CA ASP A 460 -27.19 1.88 9.65
C ASP A 460 -27.90 2.41 10.90
N ALA A 461 -28.67 3.46 10.72
CA ALA A 461 -29.62 3.95 11.71
C ALA A 461 -30.99 3.40 11.36
N PRO A 462 -31.70 2.69 12.25
CA PRO A 462 -33.07 2.24 11.96
C PRO A 462 -33.97 3.36 11.45
N LEU A 463 -34.84 3.06 10.51
CA LEU A 463 -35.83 4.04 10.04
C LEU A 463 -36.62 4.62 11.20
N ASN A 464 -36.78 5.94 11.24
CA ASN A 464 -37.44 6.67 12.33
C ASN A 464 -36.77 6.50 13.71
N ALA A 465 -35.44 6.35 13.74
CA ALA A 465 -34.67 6.24 14.97
C ALA A 465 -34.95 7.41 15.92
N THR A 466 -35.18 7.08 17.18
CA THR A 466 -35.31 8.01 18.31
C THR A 466 -34.12 7.87 19.24
N PRO A 467 -33.86 8.82 20.16
CA PRO A 467 -32.81 8.67 21.15
C PRO A 467 -32.91 7.34 21.91
N GLY A 468 -31.82 6.58 21.97
CA GLY A 468 -31.75 5.22 22.53
C GLY A 468 -31.88 4.10 21.48
N ALA A 469 -32.21 4.41 20.23
CA ALA A 469 -32.19 3.41 19.15
C ALA A 469 -30.79 2.81 18.96
N LYS A 470 -30.71 1.50 18.74
CA LYS A 470 -29.44 0.84 18.49
C LYS A 470 -28.87 1.27 17.12
N ALA A 471 -27.61 1.63 17.05
CA ALA A 471 -26.89 1.60 15.78
C ALA A 471 -26.74 0.14 15.35
N GLN A 472 -26.73 -0.14 14.05
CA GLN A 472 -26.62 -1.50 13.52
C GLN A 472 -25.80 -1.51 12.24
N ILE A 473 -25.37 -2.69 11.77
CA ILE A 473 -24.87 -2.86 10.41
C ILE A 473 -25.97 -3.52 9.56
N TRP A 474 -26.00 -3.16 8.29
CA TRP A 474 -26.96 -3.67 7.31
C TRP A 474 -26.35 -3.75 5.93
N ASP A 475 -26.96 -4.53 5.01
CA ASP A 475 -26.58 -4.50 3.62
C ASP A 475 -26.57 -3.06 3.08
N CYS A 476 -25.51 -2.67 2.39
CA CYS A 476 -25.40 -1.34 1.80
C CYS A 476 -26.44 -1.19 0.68
N ASN A 477 -27.47 -0.37 0.90
CA ASN A 477 -28.59 -0.17 -0.01
C ASN A 477 -28.70 1.28 -0.52
N GLY A 478 -27.80 2.18 -0.08
CA GLY A 478 -27.80 3.60 -0.45
C GLY A 478 -28.89 4.43 0.21
N GLY A 479 -29.62 3.88 1.16
CA GLY A 479 -30.69 4.56 1.89
C GLY A 479 -30.19 5.74 2.73
N ALA A 480 -31.07 6.71 2.99
CA ALA A 480 -30.75 7.89 3.80
C ALA A 480 -30.36 7.54 5.24
N ASN A 481 -30.82 6.41 5.74
CA ASN A 481 -30.52 5.88 7.06
C ASN A 481 -29.12 5.26 7.17
N GLN A 482 -28.38 5.14 6.06
CA GLN A 482 -26.97 4.71 6.01
C GLN A 482 -26.00 5.87 5.74
N ARG A 483 -26.52 7.11 5.79
CA ARG A 483 -25.73 8.31 5.51
C ARG A 483 -25.40 9.06 6.80
N TRP A 484 -24.12 9.43 6.94
CA TRP A 484 -23.55 9.98 8.15
C TRP A 484 -22.69 11.21 7.85
N SER A 485 -22.85 12.28 8.63
CA SER A 485 -21.89 13.38 8.65
C SER A 485 -20.86 13.16 9.75
N ARG A 486 -19.62 13.45 9.45
CA ARG A 486 -18.52 13.54 10.42
C ARG A 486 -18.23 15.00 10.65
N ASN A 487 -18.45 15.46 11.87
CA ASN A 487 -18.35 16.85 12.21
C ASN A 487 -16.96 17.20 12.76
N ALA A 488 -16.56 18.47 12.65
CA ALA A 488 -15.24 18.94 13.12
C ALA A 488 -15.03 18.76 14.63
N ASP A 489 -16.10 18.66 15.40
CA ASP A 489 -16.07 18.38 16.85
C ASP A 489 -15.84 16.90 17.18
N GLY A 490 -15.72 16.05 16.16
CA GLY A 490 -15.52 14.60 16.28
C GLY A 490 -16.80 13.78 16.36
N THR A 491 -17.98 14.41 16.34
CA THR A 491 -19.26 13.67 16.33
C THR A 491 -19.54 13.04 14.98
N ILE A 492 -20.19 11.85 14.99
CA ILE A 492 -20.71 11.17 13.82
C ILE A 492 -22.23 11.21 13.91
N ARG A 493 -22.88 11.90 12.96
CA ARG A 493 -24.33 12.17 12.99
C ARG A 493 -25.03 11.47 11.83
N ALA A 494 -26.07 10.72 12.11
CA ALA A 494 -26.96 10.16 11.09
C ALA A 494 -27.74 11.28 10.39
N LEU A 495 -27.64 11.36 9.05
CA LEU A 495 -28.24 12.47 8.29
C LEU A 495 -29.78 12.42 8.31
N GLN A 496 -30.37 11.23 8.36
CA GLN A 496 -31.84 11.06 8.37
C GLN A 496 -32.47 11.47 9.71
N SER A 497 -31.94 10.95 10.84
CA SER A 497 -32.53 11.17 12.17
C SER A 497 -31.95 12.39 12.88
N GLY A 498 -30.80 12.88 12.46
CA GLY A 498 -30.10 13.95 13.14
C GLY A 498 -29.46 13.55 14.47
N LEU A 499 -29.48 12.26 14.85
CA LEU A 499 -28.88 11.73 16.07
C LEU A 499 -27.42 11.40 15.90
N CYS A 500 -26.65 11.48 16.97
CA CYS A 500 -25.23 11.15 17.00
C CYS A 500 -24.99 9.70 17.42
N LEU A 501 -23.93 9.10 16.85
CA LEU A 501 -23.39 7.81 17.26
C LEU A 501 -22.82 7.94 18.68
N ASP A 502 -23.33 7.15 19.61
CA ASP A 502 -23.15 7.32 21.06
C ASP A 502 -22.77 5.99 21.71
N VAL A 503 -21.79 6.02 22.58
CA VAL A 503 -21.49 4.87 23.45
C VAL A 503 -22.46 4.87 24.61
N ASN A 504 -23.32 3.87 24.67
CA ASN A 504 -24.43 3.78 25.59
C ASN A 504 -24.03 4.03 27.05
N GLY A 505 -24.71 4.98 27.69
CA GLY A 505 -24.48 5.34 29.08
C GLY A 505 -23.11 5.92 29.36
N ALA A 506 -22.36 6.36 28.33
CA ALA A 506 -20.97 6.79 28.43
C ALA A 506 -20.04 5.73 29.09
N ALA A 507 -20.44 4.45 29.07
CA ALA A 507 -19.65 3.37 29.65
C ALA A 507 -18.38 3.12 28.81
N THR A 508 -17.31 2.69 29.46
CA THR A 508 -15.99 2.54 28.83
C THR A 508 -15.51 1.10 28.70
N GLY A 509 -16.30 0.12 29.15
CA GLY A 509 -15.93 -1.31 29.14
C GLY A 509 -16.08 -1.96 27.75
N ASN A 510 -15.30 -3.02 27.50
CA ASN A 510 -15.48 -3.87 26.32
C ASN A 510 -16.90 -4.44 26.27
N GLY A 511 -17.47 -4.49 25.05
CA GLY A 511 -18.84 -4.97 24.83
C GLY A 511 -19.93 -3.93 25.08
N THR A 512 -19.58 -2.69 25.48
CA THR A 512 -20.56 -1.63 25.59
C THR A 512 -21.17 -1.34 24.22
N THR A 513 -22.49 -1.38 24.14
CA THR A 513 -23.22 -1.18 22.89
C THR A 513 -23.17 0.26 22.40
N VAL A 514 -23.25 0.44 21.10
CA VAL A 514 -23.33 1.75 20.48
C VAL A 514 -24.76 2.00 20.00
N ILE A 515 -25.26 3.17 20.35
CA ILE A 515 -26.62 3.61 20.11
C ILE A 515 -26.67 4.93 19.35
N LEU A 516 -27.84 5.41 19.06
CA LEU A 516 -28.13 6.74 18.55
C LEU A 516 -28.70 7.61 19.68
N TRP A 517 -28.13 8.79 19.89
CA TRP A 517 -28.59 9.69 20.94
C TRP A 517 -28.61 11.15 20.48
N THR A 518 -29.32 12.00 21.20
CA THR A 518 -29.27 13.45 20.95
C THR A 518 -27.83 13.95 20.99
N CYS A 519 -27.40 14.71 19.99
CA CYS A 519 -26.03 15.21 19.89
C CYS A 519 -25.73 16.21 21.01
N THR A 520 -24.78 15.90 21.85
CA THR A 520 -24.30 16.74 22.97
C THR A 520 -22.80 17.08 22.83
N ALA A 521 -22.13 16.48 21.85
CA ALA A 521 -20.68 16.53 21.67
C ALA A 521 -19.87 16.10 22.92
N ALA A 522 -20.47 15.32 23.82
CA ALA A 522 -19.77 14.70 24.94
C ALA A 522 -18.75 13.66 24.45
N ALA A 523 -17.80 13.29 25.30
CA ALA A 523 -16.68 12.41 24.92
C ALA A 523 -17.14 11.04 24.35
N ASN A 524 -18.26 10.50 24.84
CA ASN A 524 -18.86 9.24 24.36
C ASN A 524 -19.52 9.34 22.97
N GLN A 525 -19.66 10.56 22.42
CA GLN A 525 -20.15 10.81 21.06
C GLN A 525 -19.06 11.25 20.10
N ARG A 526 -17.84 11.45 20.60
CA ARG A 526 -16.71 11.87 19.76
C ARG A 526 -15.86 10.68 19.37
N TRP A 527 -15.59 10.60 18.08
CA TRP A 527 -14.87 9.51 17.44
C TRP A 527 -13.68 10.07 16.64
N THR A 528 -12.55 9.42 16.74
CA THR A 528 -11.39 9.72 15.90
C THR A 528 -11.10 8.51 15.01
N ILE A 529 -10.66 8.77 13.79
CA ILE A 529 -10.21 7.72 12.86
C ILE A 529 -8.70 7.55 13.04
N ARG A 530 -8.27 6.29 13.22
CA ARG A 530 -6.86 5.94 13.39
C ARG A 530 -6.45 4.77 12.50
#